data_a60b2cb8ea272314a4627125749d0538
#
_entry.id   a60b2cb8ea272314a4627125749d0538
#
_cell.length_a   1.000
_cell.length_b   1.000
_cell.length_c   1.000
_cell.angle_alpha   90.00
_cell.angle_beta   90.00
_cell.angle_gamma   90.00
#
_symmetry.space_group_name_H-M   'P 1'
#
loop_
_entity.id
_entity.type
_entity.pdbx_description
1 polymer ?
#
loop_
_entity_poly.entity_id
_entity_poly.type
_entity_poly.pdbx_seq_one_letter_code
_entity_poly.pdbx_strand_id
1 'polypeptide(L)'
;MSKKFNILLLNGPNLNMLGAREPKHYGSLSLSDIEENVGKLAEQHGVNLECFQANSEEKLINKIHQSFQKVDFILINPAAYTHTSVALRDALLAVS
;
A
#
# COMPACT_ATOMS: atom_id res chain seq x y z
N MET A 1 -10.19 -23.30 -13.81
CA MET A 1 -9.01 -22.56 -13.36
C MET A 1 -9.37 -21.65 -12.22
N SER A 2 -8.59 -21.69 -11.18
CA SER A 2 -8.81 -20.77 -10.06
C SER A 2 -8.37 -19.36 -10.44
N LYS A 3 -9.18 -18.39 -10.04
CA LYS A 3 -8.89 -16.99 -10.26
C LYS A 3 -7.78 -16.54 -9.31
N LYS A 4 -6.80 -15.81 -9.83
CA LYS A 4 -5.81 -15.15 -8.99
C LYS A 4 -6.41 -13.87 -8.43
N PHE A 5 -6.23 -13.65 -7.14
CA PHE A 5 -6.62 -12.38 -6.54
C PHE A 5 -5.57 -11.31 -6.85
N ASN A 6 -6.04 -10.11 -7.02
CA ASN A 6 -5.20 -8.93 -7.22
C ASN A 6 -5.27 -8.06 -5.98
N ILE A 7 -4.11 -7.80 -5.38
CA ILE A 7 -4.00 -7.00 -4.16
C ILE A 7 -3.16 -5.78 -4.46
N LEU A 8 -3.65 -4.61 -4.03
CA LEU A 8 -2.89 -3.36 -4.07
C LEU A 8 -2.41 -3.03 -2.66
N LEU A 9 -1.10 -2.90 -2.50
CA LEU A 9 -0.49 -2.45 -1.25
C LEU A 9 -0.13 -0.98 -1.40
N LEU A 10 -0.82 -0.13 -0.62
CA LEU A 10 -0.60 1.31 -0.62
C LEU A 10 0.18 1.72 0.61
N ASN A 11 1.28 2.41 0.42
CA ASN A 11 2.10 2.95 1.49
C ASN A 11 2.11 4.47 1.43
N GLY A 12 1.78 5.10 2.54
CA GLY A 12 1.65 6.55 2.64
C GLY A 12 2.95 7.29 2.86
N PRO A 13 2.85 8.55 3.33
CA PRO A 13 4.00 9.44 3.39
C PRO A 13 5.14 8.93 4.27
N ASN A 14 6.35 9.23 3.85
CA ASN A 14 7.59 8.97 4.57
C ASN A 14 7.96 7.50 4.71
N LEU A 15 7.12 6.57 4.27
CA LEU A 15 7.45 5.15 4.34
C LEU A 15 8.60 4.80 3.40
N ASN A 16 8.83 5.62 2.37
CA ASN A 16 9.99 5.48 1.50
C ASN A 16 11.32 5.74 2.24
N MET A 17 11.25 6.34 3.45
CA MET A 17 12.42 6.63 4.26
C MET A 17 12.72 5.57 5.32
N LEU A 18 11.96 4.47 5.31
CA LEU A 18 12.20 3.39 6.27
C LEU A 18 13.61 2.85 6.14
N GLY A 19 14.23 2.58 7.28
CA GLY A 19 15.59 2.07 7.33
C GLY A 19 16.67 3.13 7.24
N ALA A 20 16.31 4.31 6.73
CA ALA A 20 17.28 5.40 6.55
C ALA A 20 17.19 6.46 7.62
N ARG A 21 15.99 6.71 8.16
CA ARG A 21 15.76 7.87 9.02
C ARG A 21 15.58 7.53 10.50
N GLU A 22 14.80 6.52 10.82
CA GLU A 22 14.47 6.20 12.19
C GLU A 22 14.60 4.71 12.47
N PRO A 23 15.84 4.15 12.36
CA PRO A 23 16.03 2.71 12.52
C PRO A 23 15.65 2.21 13.92
N LYS A 24 15.65 3.08 14.92
CA LYS A 24 15.25 2.70 16.28
C LYS A 24 13.77 2.36 16.39
N HIS A 25 12.95 2.95 15.54
CA HIS A 25 11.50 2.75 15.59
C HIS A 25 11.02 1.65 14.65
N TYR A 26 11.69 1.50 13.51
CA TYR A 26 11.23 0.60 12.44
C TYR A 26 12.25 -0.47 12.09
N GLY A 27 13.38 -0.51 12.80
CA GLY A 27 14.48 -1.39 12.47
C GLY A 27 15.26 -0.89 11.27
N SER A 28 16.06 -1.74 10.68
CA SER A 28 16.92 -1.39 9.55
C SER A 28 16.30 -1.72 8.20
N LEU A 29 15.10 -2.29 8.17
CA LEU A 29 14.44 -2.67 6.91
C LEU A 29 13.95 -1.44 6.16
N SER A 30 14.25 -1.40 4.87
CA SER A 30 13.73 -0.37 3.99
C SER A 30 12.32 -0.75 3.50
N LEU A 31 11.64 0.21 2.88
CA LEU A 31 10.35 -0.09 2.24
C LEU A 31 10.51 -1.15 1.16
N SER A 32 11.61 -1.09 0.36
CA SER A 32 11.88 -2.11 -0.65
C SER A 32 12.00 -3.50 -0.05
N ASP A 33 12.64 -3.62 1.11
CA ASP A 33 12.78 -4.91 1.80
C ASP A 33 11.43 -5.45 2.20
N ILE A 34 10.57 -4.59 2.74
CA ILE A 34 9.23 -4.97 3.15
C ILE A 34 8.40 -5.40 1.95
N GLU A 35 8.44 -4.62 0.89
CA GLU A 35 7.70 -4.95 -0.34
C GLU A 35 8.17 -6.26 -0.94
N GLU A 36 9.49 -6.51 -0.92
CA GLU A 36 10.03 -7.76 -1.41
C GLU A 36 9.54 -8.95 -0.58
N ASN A 37 9.53 -8.81 0.74
CA ASN A 37 9.05 -9.87 1.62
C ASN A 37 7.57 -10.17 1.41
N VAL A 38 6.76 -9.13 1.29
CA VAL A 38 5.32 -9.28 1.01
C VAL A 38 5.12 -9.87 -0.38
N GLY A 39 5.93 -9.47 -1.35
CA GLY A 39 5.87 -10.00 -2.70
C GLY A 39 6.17 -11.49 -2.76
N LYS A 40 7.16 -11.96 -2.00
CA LYS A 40 7.47 -13.39 -1.91
C LYS A 40 6.31 -14.17 -1.31
N LEU A 41 5.68 -13.61 -0.28
CA LEU A 41 4.54 -14.23 0.36
C LEU A 41 3.36 -14.32 -0.61
N ALA A 42 3.10 -13.25 -1.35
CA ALA A 42 2.05 -13.23 -2.35
C ALA A 42 2.29 -14.29 -3.43
N GLU A 43 3.52 -14.40 -3.89
CA GLU A 43 3.89 -15.40 -4.88
C GLU A 43 3.63 -16.81 -4.37
N GLN A 44 4.00 -17.10 -3.11
CA GLN A 44 3.76 -18.41 -2.50
C GLN A 44 2.29 -18.77 -2.45
N HIS A 45 1.41 -17.77 -2.35
CA HIS A 45 -0.03 -18.01 -2.26
C HIS A 45 -0.77 -17.77 -3.58
N GLY A 46 -0.03 -17.57 -4.66
CA GLY A 46 -0.63 -17.41 -5.98
C GLY A 46 -1.45 -16.13 -6.13
N VAL A 47 -1.02 -15.05 -5.47
CA VAL A 47 -1.70 -13.76 -5.47
C VAL A 47 -0.87 -12.75 -6.27
N ASN A 48 -1.55 -11.93 -7.07
CA ASN A 48 -0.89 -10.81 -7.74
C ASN A 48 -0.82 -9.63 -6.78
N LEU A 49 0.37 -9.07 -6.59
CA LEU A 49 0.57 -7.92 -5.72
C LEU A 49 1.13 -6.76 -6.50
N GLU A 50 0.49 -5.60 -6.34
CA GLU A 50 1.02 -4.34 -6.82
C GLU A 50 1.32 -3.47 -5.60
N CYS A 51 2.52 -2.88 -5.56
CA CYS A 51 2.93 -1.98 -4.49
C CYS A 51 3.01 -0.57 -5.03
N PHE A 52 2.47 0.38 -4.28
CA PHE A 52 2.50 1.79 -4.63
C PHE A 52 2.75 2.61 -3.37
N GLN A 53 3.66 3.56 -3.44
CA GLN A 53 3.97 4.45 -2.33
C GLN A 53 3.93 5.88 -2.83
N ALA A 54 3.36 6.78 -2.04
CA ALA A 54 3.37 8.20 -2.35
C ALA A 54 3.35 9.02 -1.08
N ASN A 55 3.93 10.21 -1.17
CA ASN A 55 3.90 11.19 -0.09
C ASN A 55 2.72 12.16 -0.24
N SER A 56 2.05 12.13 -1.37
CA SER A 56 0.95 13.02 -1.71
C SER A 56 -0.39 12.32 -1.50
N GLU A 57 -1.28 12.95 -0.75
CA GLU A 57 -2.65 12.45 -0.57
C GLU A 57 -3.36 12.33 -1.92
N GLU A 58 -3.18 13.31 -2.79
CA GLU A 58 -3.79 13.29 -4.12
C GLU A 58 -3.38 12.06 -4.92
N LYS A 59 -2.09 11.73 -4.89
CA LYS A 59 -1.59 10.56 -5.63
C LYS A 59 -2.15 9.25 -5.07
N LEU A 60 -2.30 9.16 -3.76
CA LEU A 60 -2.89 7.98 -3.12
C LEU A 60 -4.36 7.83 -3.51
N ILE A 61 -5.10 8.93 -3.47
CA ILE A 61 -6.52 8.94 -3.84
C ILE A 61 -6.69 8.54 -5.31
N ASN A 62 -5.89 9.10 -6.19
CA ASN A 62 -5.96 8.78 -7.61
C ASN A 62 -5.63 7.30 -7.86
N LYS A 63 -4.67 6.75 -7.12
CA LYS A 63 -4.34 5.33 -7.25
C LYS A 63 -5.49 4.45 -6.81
N ILE A 64 -6.18 4.81 -5.74
CA ILE A 64 -7.37 4.08 -5.28
C ILE A 64 -8.44 4.10 -6.37
N HIS A 65 -8.71 5.26 -6.96
CA HIS A 65 -9.71 5.39 -8.01
C HIS A 65 -9.34 4.54 -9.23
N GLN A 66 -8.05 4.52 -9.61
CA GLN A 66 -7.57 3.71 -10.73
C GLN A 66 -7.71 2.22 -10.47
N SER A 67 -7.70 1.80 -9.21
CA SER A 67 -7.79 0.39 -8.86
C SER A 67 -9.22 -0.13 -8.82
N PHE A 68 -10.21 0.76 -8.94
CA PHE A 68 -11.63 0.38 -8.90
C PHE A 68 -11.92 -0.71 -9.93
N GLN A 69 -12.52 -1.79 -9.49
CA GLN A 69 -12.86 -2.98 -10.30
C GLN A 69 -11.66 -3.73 -10.89
N LYS A 70 -10.43 -3.33 -10.53
CA LYS A 70 -9.22 -3.99 -11.03
C LYS A 70 -8.53 -4.82 -9.97
N VAL A 71 -8.74 -4.49 -8.70
CA VAL A 71 -8.14 -5.23 -7.59
C VAL A 71 -9.25 -5.77 -6.69
N ASP A 72 -8.94 -6.88 -6.02
CA ASP A 72 -9.88 -7.52 -5.12
C ASP A 72 -9.75 -6.99 -3.69
N PHE A 73 -8.53 -6.59 -3.30
CA PHE A 73 -8.25 -6.09 -1.96
C PHE A 73 -7.26 -4.95 -2.00
N ILE A 74 -7.43 -4.01 -1.09
CA ILE A 74 -6.48 -2.93 -0.87
C ILE A 74 -5.97 -3.04 0.56
N LEU A 75 -4.64 -3.20 0.70
CA LEU A 75 -3.96 -3.11 1.98
C LEU A 75 -3.33 -1.72 2.04
N ILE A 76 -3.60 -0.98 3.08
CA ILE A 76 -3.13 0.39 3.16
C ILE A 76 -2.43 0.66 4.48
N ASN A 77 -1.27 1.29 4.39
CA ASN A 77 -0.60 1.89 5.52
C ASN A 77 -0.58 3.40 5.27
N PRO A 78 -1.57 4.14 5.76
CA PRO A 78 -1.69 5.57 5.45
C PRO A 78 -0.69 6.45 6.19
N ALA A 79 0.03 5.91 7.17
CA ALA A 79 1.03 6.66 7.93
C ALA A 79 0.44 7.94 8.53
N ALA A 80 0.97 9.11 8.16
CA ALA A 80 0.54 10.38 8.73
C ALA A 80 -0.92 10.72 8.45
N TYR A 81 -1.55 10.09 7.47
CA TYR A 81 -2.94 10.38 7.13
C TYR A 81 -3.95 9.53 7.90
N THR A 82 -3.52 8.68 8.80
CA THR A 82 -4.40 7.79 9.56
C THR A 82 -5.54 8.53 10.25
N HIS A 83 -5.26 9.71 10.80
CA HIS A 83 -6.23 10.46 11.58
C HIS A 83 -6.64 11.78 10.95
N THR A 84 -6.10 12.13 9.79
CA THR A 84 -6.27 13.47 9.24
C THR A 84 -6.93 13.54 7.87
N SER A 85 -6.94 12.44 7.12
CA SER A 85 -7.48 12.49 5.75
C SER A 85 -8.86 11.90 5.65
N VAL A 86 -9.87 12.78 5.59
CA VAL A 86 -11.25 12.38 5.28
C VAL A 86 -11.36 12.00 3.81
N ALA A 87 -10.65 12.72 2.93
CA ALA A 87 -10.68 12.44 1.49
C ALA A 87 -10.15 11.05 1.15
N LEU A 88 -9.06 10.63 1.82
CA LEU A 88 -8.51 9.31 1.60
C LEU A 88 -9.49 8.22 2.08
N ARG A 89 -10.08 8.43 3.25
CA ARG A 89 -11.09 7.50 3.77
C ARG A 89 -12.28 7.38 2.82
N ASP A 90 -12.77 8.51 2.31
CA ASP A 90 -13.91 8.53 1.41
C ASP A 90 -13.58 7.84 0.09
N ALA A 91 -12.35 7.99 -0.41
CA ALA A 91 -11.92 7.31 -1.63
C ALA A 91 -11.93 5.78 -1.44
N LEU A 92 -11.47 5.30 -0.28
CA LEU A 92 -11.49 3.87 0.03
C LEU A 92 -12.93 3.34 0.11
N LEU A 93 -13.83 4.10 0.73
CA LEU A 93 -15.24 3.71 0.82
C LEU A 93 -15.91 3.70 -0.55
N ALA A 94 -15.52 4.61 -1.43
CA ALA A 94 -16.13 4.72 -2.76
C ALA A 94 -15.83 3.50 -3.65
N VAL A 95 -14.72 2.82 -3.43
CA VAL A 95 -14.32 1.66 -4.24
C VAL A 95 -14.61 0.31 -3.57
N SER A 96 -15.08 0.32 -2.35
CA SER A 96 -15.33 -0.92 -1.61
C SER A 96 -16.60 -1.64 -2.04
#